data_aaf3b049bce34dbbd7406bce73bdf913
#
_entry.id   aaf3b049bce34dbbd7406bce73bdf913
#
_cell.length_a   1.000
_cell.length_b   1.000
_cell.length_c   1.000
_cell.angle_alpha   90.00
_cell.angle_beta   90.00
_cell.angle_gamma   90.00
#
_symmetry.space_group_name_H-M   'P 1'
#
loop_
_entity.id
_entity.type
_entity.pdbx_description
1 polymer ?
#
loop_
_entity_poly.entity_id
_entity_poly.type
_entity_poly.pdbx_seq_one_letter_code
_entity_poly.pdbx_strand_id
1 'polypeptide(L)'
;MSVLPFPKRFITVLLATVSLCCCHAPQVPVYSGELSTRGSIPHFILVGDTQRTSLLEFWREQNEAARRAVLNKIAEEEPAFLVILGDLVFQGDDERHWRWFDDYTAAIREKQIPVFPLPGNHEYFGNHSRAFKNYFGRFPHLSERLWNAFRFRSVAVILLNSNFEKLNEQELEEQDEWYQSKLREYEGEESIKTIIVCCHHPPFTNSTVVKDDKDVEQVREHFLEPFCETPKAKLFFTGHCHSYEHFIERGKHFIVSGGGGGPRQKLVVDPQKRSYEDTYRGGEYREFHFCKVVFLDESLQVQMVKIDEALRYWSVGDEFVVS
;
A
#
# COMPACT_ATOMS: atom_id res chain seq x y z
N MET A 1 -58.14 -69.35 39.04
CA MET A 1 -57.02 -68.49 39.42
C MET A 1 -56.34 -68.09 38.08
N SER A 2 -56.66 -66.91 37.61
CA SER A 2 -56.19 -66.40 36.28
C SER A 2 -55.02 -65.40 36.60
N VAL A 3 -53.87 -65.72 36.06
CA VAL A 3 -52.66 -64.88 36.19
C VAL A 3 -52.66 -63.89 35.05
N LEU A 4 -52.73 -62.59 35.35
CA LEU A 4 -52.58 -61.46 34.39
C LEU A 4 -51.12 -61.26 33.98
N PRO A 5 -50.77 -60.95 32.70
CA PRO A 5 -49.42 -60.66 32.29
C PRO A 5 -49.05 -59.19 32.52
N PHE A 6 -47.81 -58.95 33.02
CA PHE A 6 -47.21 -57.60 33.16
C PHE A 6 -46.85 -56.99 31.79
N PRO A 7 -47.01 -55.67 31.61
CA PRO A 7 -46.62 -55.00 30.39
C PRO A 7 -45.10 -54.79 30.35
N LYS A 8 -44.50 -55.16 29.21
CA LYS A 8 -43.09 -54.84 28.89
C LYS A 8 -42.98 -53.35 28.60
N ARG A 9 -42.26 -52.62 29.45
CA ARG A 9 -41.87 -51.22 29.17
C ARG A 9 -40.71 -51.20 28.13
N PHE A 10 -40.96 -50.67 26.94
CA PHE A 10 -39.89 -50.32 26.00
C PHE A 10 -39.23 -49.00 26.47
N ILE A 11 -37.94 -49.05 26.77
CA ILE A 11 -37.12 -47.86 27.02
C ILE A 11 -36.59 -47.43 25.64
N THR A 12 -37.15 -46.35 25.10
CA THR A 12 -36.60 -45.69 23.88
C THR A 12 -35.41 -44.84 24.31
N VAL A 13 -34.22 -45.30 23.98
CA VAL A 13 -32.98 -44.49 24.17
C VAL A 13 -32.91 -43.50 23.03
N LEU A 14 -33.13 -42.22 23.35
CA LEU A 14 -32.97 -41.13 22.41
C LEU A 14 -31.46 -40.80 22.36
N LEU A 15 -30.79 -41.26 21.30
CA LEU A 15 -29.40 -40.84 21.01
C LEU A 15 -29.44 -39.39 20.46
N ALA A 16 -29.14 -38.43 21.33
CA ALA A 16 -28.90 -37.07 20.90
C ALA A 16 -27.51 -37.00 20.22
N THR A 17 -27.51 -36.88 18.88
CA THR A 17 -26.30 -36.55 18.12
C THR A 17 -25.93 -35.09 18.38
N VAL A 18 -24.95 -34.87 19.25
CA VAL A 18 -24.32 -33.55 19.37
C VAL A 18 -23.49 -33.31 18.12
N SER A 19 -24.02 -32.52 17.19
CA SER A 19 -23.26 -31.98 16.05
C SER A 19 -22.24 -30.99 16.65
N LEU A 20 -21.00 -31.41 16.79
CA LEU A 20 -19.88 -30.50 17.03
C LEU A 20 -19.74 -29.58 15.80
N CYS A 21 -20.38 -28.42 15.86
CA CYS A 21 -20.09 -27.32 14.95
C CYS A 21 -18.65 -26.89 15.26
N CYS A 22 -17.68 -27.39 14.50
CA CYS A 22 -16.32 -26.85 14.53
C CYS A 22 -16.40 -25.39 14.10
N CYS A 23 -16.49 -24.49 15.06
CA CYS A 23 -16.23 -23.07 14.83
C CYS A 23 -14.75 -22.95 14.43
N HIS A 24 -14.47 -23.08 13.12
CA HIS A 24 -13.19 -22.63 12.60
C HIS A 24 -13.12 -21.12 12.87
N ALA A 25 -12.14 -20.69 13.61
CA ALA A 25 -11.82 -19.27 13.68
C ALA A 25 -11.68 -18.78 12.22
N PRO A 26 -12.25 -17.62 11.87
CA PRO A 26 -12.13 -17.11 10.51
C PRO A 26 -10.65 -17.03 10.17
N GLN A 27 -10.23 -17.74 9.12
CA GLN A 27 -8.86 -17.67 8.63
C GLN A 27 -8.58 -16.24 8.19
N VAL A 28 -7.43 -15.71 8.64
CA VAL A 28 -6.94 -14.40 8.17
C VAL A 28 -6.73 -14.48 6.67
N PRO A 29 -7.32 -13.56 5.87
CA PRO A 29 -7.12 -13.54 4.43
C PRO A 29 -5.64 -13.34 4.10
N VAL A 30 -5.14 -14.10 3.13
CA VAL A 30 -3.74 -14.02 2.66
C VAL A 30 -3.70 -13.41 1.27
N TYR A 31 -2.77 -12.47 1.06
CA TYR A 31 -2.50 -11.84 -0.22
C TYR A 31 -1.35 -12.55 -0.94
N SER A 32 -1.48 -12.70 -2.24
CA SER A 32 -0.41 -13.26 -3.07
C SER A 32 0.78 -12.31 -3.20
N GLY A 33 1.98 -12.88 -3.25
CA GLY A 33 3.22 -12.20 -3.68
C GLY A 33 3.80 -12.84 -4.95
N GLU A 34 3.05 -13.71 -5.63
CA GLU A 34 3.55 -14.49 -6.75
C GLU A 34 3.45 -13.72 -8.08
N LEU A 35 4.60 -13.44 -8.69
CA LEU A 35 4.74 -12.70 -9.95
C LEU A 35 4.85 -13.59 -11.19
N SER A 36 5.11 -14.88 -11.03
CA SER A 36 5.48 -15.78 -12.13
C SER A 36 4.43 -15.89 -13.24
N THR A 37 3.15 -15.79 -12.89
CA THR A 37 2.02 -15.89 -13.83
C THR A 37 1.64 -14.55 -14.48
N ARG A 38 2.29 -13.46 -14.11
CA ARG A 38 1.92 -12.08 -14.48
C ARG A 38 2.83 -11.44 -15.53
N GLY A 39 3.83 -12.17 -16.05
CA GLY A 39 4.86 -11.63 -16.93
C GLY A 39 4.37 -11.01 -18.26
N SER A 40 3.20 -11.39 -18.74
CA SER A 40 2.59 -10.81 -19.96
C SER A 40 1.80 -9.52 -19.73
N ILE A 41 1.45 -9.19 -18.47
CA ILE A 41 0.65 -8.00 -18.15
C ILE A 41 1.53 -6.75 -18.27
N PRO A 42 1.14 -5.73 -19.08
CA PRO A 42 2.02 -4.64 -19.45
C PRO A 42 2.04 -3.49 -18.43
N HIS A 43 1.42 -3.61 -17.28
CA HIS A 43 1.35 -2.54 -16.29
C HIS A 43 1.26 -3.07 -14.86
N PHE A 44 1.62 -2.21 -13.92
CA PHE A 44 1.41 -2.38 -12.49
C PHE A 44 0.89 -1.09 -11.87
N ILE A 45 0.44 -1.15 -10.62
CA ILE A 45 -0.21 -0.02 -9.95
C ILE A 45 0.45 0.25 -8.60
N LEU A 46 0.52 1.54 -8.23
CA LEU A 46 0.92 2.02 -6.91
C LEU A 46 -0.18 2.92 -6.33
N VAL A 47 -0.47 2.77 -5.05
CA VAL A 47 -1.43 3.60 -4.30
C VAL A 47 -1.05 3.64 -2.84
N GLY A 48 -1.19 4.77 -2.17
CA GLY A 48 -1.03 4.90 -0.72
C GLY A 48 -2.30 5.30 -0.01
N ASP A 49 -2.28 5.19 1.32
CA ASP A 49 -3.24 5.83 2.21
C ASP A 49 -4.68 5.33 2.01
N THR A 50 -4.82 4.01 2.07
CA THR A 50 -6.11 3.33 1.93
C THR A 50 -6.88 3.23 3.26
N GLN A 51 -6.32 3.74 4.36
CA GLN A 51 -6.92 3.67 5.70
C GLN A 51 -8.24 4.43 5.79
N ARG A 52 -9.07 4.01 6.72
CA ARG A 52 -10.28 4.74 7.10
C ARG A 52 -9.93 5.94 7.98
N THR A 53 -10.76 6.98 7.90
CA THR A 53 -10.74 8.06 8.90
C THR A 53 -11.30 7.52 10.22
N SER A 54 -10.69 7.88 11.35
CA SER A 54 -11.22 7.55 12.67
C SER A 54 -12.58 8.22 12.89
N LEU A 55 -13.49 7.51 13.55
CA LEU A 55 -14.77 8.10 13.97
C LEU A 55 -14.60 9.26 14.97
N LEU A 56 -13.46 9.28 15.68
CA LEU A 56 -13.12 10.39 16.58
C LEU A 56 -12.67 11.63 15.83
N GLU A 57 -12.26 11.50 14.57
CA GLU A 57 -11.90 12.59 13.67
C GLU A 57 -13.08 13.02 12.79
N PHE A 58 -14.25 13.19 13.40
CA PHE A 58 -15.53 13.50 12.70
C PHE A 58 -15.48 14.80 11.87
N TRP A 59 -14.49 15.66 12.09
CA TRP A 59 -14.25 16.88 11.31
C TRP A 59 -13.46 16.64 10.02
N ARG A 60 -12.88 15.44 9.83
CA ARG A 60 -12.19 15.04 8.62
C ARG A 60 -13.13 14.28 7.67
N GLU A 61 -12.78 14.24 6.40
CA GLU A 61 -13.54 13.52 5.38
C GLU A 61 -13.70 12.03 5.70
N GLN A 62 -14.90 11.51 5.44
CA GLN A 62 -15.24 10.09 5.57
C GLN A 62 -15.39 9.50 4.16
N ASN A 63 -14.31 8.96 3.61
CA ASN A 63 -14.16 8.67 2.17
C ASN A 63 -14.41 7.19 1.82
N GLU A 64 -15.36 6.52 2.47
CA GLU A 64 -15.59 5.08 2.22
C GLU A 64 -15.96 4.78 0.77
N ALA A 65 -16.82 5.58 0.15
CA ALA A 65 -17.23 5.41 -1.24
C ALA A 65 -16.06 5.59 -2.22
N ALA A 66 -15.23 6.61 -2.00
CA ALA A 66 -14.06 6.89 -2.81
C ALA A 66 -13.01 5.76 -2.69
N ARG A 67 -12.73 5.29 -1.47
CA ARG A 67 -11.83 4.15 -1.21
C ARG A 67 -12.29 2.91 -1.96
N ARG A 68 -13.58 2.55 -1.86
CA ARG A 68 -14.14 1.41 -2.59
C ARG A 68 -14.04 1.61 -4.10
N ALA A 69 -14.30 2.81 -4.61
CA ALA A 69 -14.17 3.11 -6.03
C ALA A 69 -12.72 2.91 -6.51
N VAL A 70 -11.74 3.45 -5.78
CA VAL A 70 -10.31 3.32 -6.11
C VAL A 70 -9.88 1.85 -6.11
N LEU A 71 -10.14 1.11 -5.03
CA LEU A 71 -9.70 -0.29 -4.89
C LEU A 71 -10.41 -1.23 -5.88
N ASN A 72 -11.70 -1.00 -6.16
CA ASN A 72 -12.42 -1.75 -7.19
C ASN A 72 -11.86 -1.46 -8.58
N LYS A 73 -11.57 -0.19 -8.89
CA LYS A 73 -10.97 0.17 -10.18
C LYS A 73 -9.59 -0.46 -10.36
N ILE A 74 -8.76 -0.49 -9.32
CA ILE A 74 -7.48 -1.20 -9.34
C ILE A 74 -7.69 -2.69 -9.66
N ALA A 75 -8.69 -3.33 -9.04
CA ALA A 75 -9.00 -4.72 -9.33
C ALA A 75 -9.51 -4.92 -10.77
N GLU A 76 -10.29 -3.98 -11.33
CA GLU A 76 -10.75 -4.01 -12.73
C GLU A 76 -9.60 -3.89 -13.73
N GLU A 77 -8.58 -3.09 -13.41
CA GLU A 77 -7.38 -2.93 -14.25
C GLU A 77 -6.53 -4.21 -14.35
N GLU A 78 -6.70 -5.16 -13.42
CA GLU A 78 -5.96 -6.44 -13.37
C GLU A 78 -4.43 -6.28 -13.52
N PRO A 79 -3.78 -5.43 -12.71
CA PRO A 79 -2.35 -5.17 -12.86
C PRO A 79 -1.51 -6.41 -12.62
N ALA A 80 -0.26 -6.41 -13.11
CA ALA A 80 0.71 -7.44 -12.82
C ALA A 80 0.96 -7.59 -11.31
N PHE A 81 0.98 -6.47 -10.62
CA PHE A 81 1.05 -6.38 -9.15
C PHE A 81 0.55 -5.01 -8.67
N LEU A 82 0.27 -4.93 -7.39
CA LEU A 82 -0.09 -3.70 -6.67
C LEU A 82 0.95 -3.43 -5.59
N VAL A 83 1.51 -2.23 -5.55
CA VAL A 83 2.28 -1.71 -4.41
C VAL A 83 1.37 -0.81 -3.58
N ILE A 84 1.29 -1.05 -2.26
CA ILE A 84 0.60 -0.15 -1.34
C ILE A 84 1.64 0.64 -0.53
N LEU A 85 1.63 1.95 -0.69
CA LEU A 85 2.64 2.89 -0.17
C LEU A 85 2.43 3.24 1.32
N GLY A 86 1.98 2.28 2.12
CA GLY A 86 1.71 2.44 3.55
C GLY A 86 0.31 2.95 3.86
N ASP A 87 0.01 3.00 5.17
CA ASP A 87 -1.27 3.40 5.72
C ASP A 87 -2.45 2.60 5.14
N LEU A 88 -2.31 1.27 5.19
CA LEU A 88 -3.35 0.32 4.77
C LEU A 88 -4.57 0.41 5.68
N VAL A 89 -4.31 0.57 6.99
CA VAL A 89 -5.31 0.60 8.07
C VAL A 89 -5.10 1.82 8.96
N PHE A 90 -6.15 2.26 9.66
CA PHE A 90 -6.03 3.38 10.62
C PHE A 90 -5.22 3.01 11.86
N GLN A 91 -5.30 1.76 12.34
CA GLN A 91 -4.62 1.31 13.55
C GLN A 91 -4.17 -0.15 13.39
N GLY A 92 -2.87 -0.36 13.32
CA GLY A 92 -2.25 -1.65 12.99
C GLY A 92 -2.57 -2.78 13.96
N ASP A 93 -2.71 -2.49 15.26
CA ASP A 93 -3.01 -3.53 16.26
C ASP A 93 -4.50 -3.88 16.39
N ASP A 94 -5.38 -3.16 15.74
CA ASP A 94 -6.82 -3.41 15.78
C ASP A 94 -7.28 -4.28 14.58
N GLU A 95 -7.59 -5.53 14.86
CA GLU A 95 -8.07 -6.50 13.87
C GLU A 95 -9.36 -6.05 13.14
N ARG A 96 -10.17 -5.13 13.71
CA ARG A 96 -11.35 -4.58 13.04
C ARG A 96 -10.95 -3.75 11.83
N HIS A 97 -9.87 -2.97 11.93
CA HIS A 97 -9.36 -2.16 10.84
C HIS A 97 -8.85 -3.04 9.69
N TRP A 98 -8.17 -4.13 10.03
CA TRP A 98 -7.73 -5.12 9.07
C TRP A 98 -8.90 -5.84 8.38
N ARG A 99 -9.98 -6.17 9.09
CA ARG A 99 -11.18 -6.74 8.46
C ARG A 99 -11.83 -5.78 7.46
N TRP A 100 -11.83 -4.47 7.73
CA TRP A 100 -12.28 -3.48 6.76
C TRP A 100 -11.37 -3.42 5.53
N PHE A 101 -10.05 -3.43 5.74
CA PHE A 101 -9.09 -3.52 4.63
C PHE A 101 -9.32 -4.78 3.79
N ASP A 102 -9.48 -5.92 4.43
CA ASP A 102 -9.80 -7.20 3.77
C ASP A 102 -11.10 -7.14 2.96
N ASP A 103 -12.13 -6.46 3.46
CA ASP A 103 -13.40 -6.26 2.75
C ASP A 103 -13.23 -5.37 1.51
N TYR A 104 -12.53 -4.23 1.64
CA TYR A 104 -12.29 -3.31 0.53
C TYR A 104 -11.43 -3.91 -0.58
N THR A 105 -10.53 -4.80 -0.25
CA THR A 105 -9.59 -5.42 -1.19
C THR A 105 -9.99 -6.83 -1.60
N ALA A 106 -11.23 -7.26 -1.31
CA ALA A 106 -11.72 -8.60 -1.63
C ALA A 106 -11.53 -8.95 -3.12
N ALA A 107 -11.92 -8.05 -4.02
CA ALA A 107 -11.79 -8.24 -5.46
C ALA A 107 -10.31 -8.39 -5.92
N ILE A 108 -9.37 -7.72 -5.25
CA ILE A 108 -7.92 -7.86 -5.52
C ILE A 108 -7.46 -9.28 -5.17
N ARG A 109 -7.90 -9.82 -4.02
CA ARG A 109 -7.58 -11.20 -3.61
C ARG A 109 -8.26 -12.23 -4.51
N GLU A 110 -9.54 -12.07 -4.83
CA GLU A 110 -10.29 -12.96 -5.71
C GLU A 110 -9.63 -13.09 -7.09
N LYS A 111 -9.08 -12.01 -7.62
CA LYS A 111 -8.31 -11.99 -8.87
C LYS A 111 -6.86 -12.41 -8.70
N GLN A 112 -6.45 -12.79 -7.48
CA GLN A 112 -5.08 -13.18 -7.14
C GLN A 112 -4.03 -12.17 -7.61
N ILE A 113 -4.34 -10.87 -7.56
CA ILE A 113 -3.39 -9.81 -7.88
C ILE A 113 -2.33 -9.78 -6.77
N PRO A 114 -1.03 -9.93 -7.10
CA PRO A 114 0.04 -9.84 -6.12
C PRO A 114 0.08 -8.47 -5.47
N VAL A 115 0.21 -8.42 -4.13
CA VAL A 115 0.23 -7.18 -3.36
C VAL A 115 1.52 -7.08 -2.56
N PHE A 116 2.25 -5.99 -2.76
CA PHE A 116 3.50 -5.68 -2.07
C PHE A 116 3.33 -4.38 -1.26
N PRO A 117 2.87 -4.46 -0.02
CA PRO A 117 2.76 -3.27 0.82
C PRO A 117 4.09 -2.93 1.48
N LEU A 118 4.28 -1.67 1.79
CA LEU A 118 5.25 -1.20 2.77
C LEU A 118 4.52 -0.59 3.99
N PRO A 119 5.12 -0.49 5.17
CA PRO A 119 4.45 0.07 6.34
C PRO A 119 4.41 1.59 6.30
N GLY A 120 3.25 2.18 6.60
CA GLY A 120 3.10 3.57 6.98
C GLY A 120 3.15 3.76 8.50
N ASN A 121 2.95 4.98 8.98
CA ASN A 121 2.95 5.26 10.41
C ASN A 121 1.72 4.69 11.12
N HIS A 122 0.61 4.52 10.44
CA HIS A 122 -0.61 3.93 10.99
C HIS A 122 -0.48 2.42 11.27
N GLU A 123 0.37 1.70 10.57
CA GLU A 123 0.68 0.30 10.88
C GLU A 123 1.38 0.16 12.23
N TYR A 124 2.04 1.19 12.74
CA TYR A 124 2.69 1.21 14.05
C TYR A 124 1.78 1.64 15.20
N PHE A 125 0.54 2.07 14.94
CA PHE A 125 -0.36 2.50 16.00
C PHE A 125 -0.83 1.32 16.87
N GLY A 126 -0.73 1.54 18.17
CA GLY A 126 -1.07 0.55 19.19
C GLY A 126 0.08 -0.37 19.59
N ASN A 127 -0.19 -1.63 19.84
CA ASN A 127 0.82 -2.62 20.20
C ASN A 127 1.55 -3.14 18.95
N HIS A 128 2.83 -2.83 18.79
CA HIS A 128 3.62 -3.15 17.60
C HIS A 128 3.66 -4.67 17.30
N SER A 129 3.84 -5.52 18.31
CA SER A 129 3.88 -6.97 18.09
C SER A 129 2.56 -7.51 17.51
N ARG A 130 1.43 -6.99 17.98
CA ARG A 130 0.10 -7.35 17.44
C ARG A 130 -0.12 -6.75 16.06
N ALA A 131 0.29 -5.52 15.86
CA ALA A 131 0.19 -4.82 14.58
C ALA A 131 0.91 -5.59 13.46
N PHE A 132 2.17 -5.95 13.68
CA PHE A 132 2.94 -6.70 12.70
C PHE A 132 2.56 -8.17 12.58
N LYS A 133 1.99 -8.78 13.64
CA LYS A 133 1.34 -10.09 13.51
C LYS A 133 0.14 -10.02 12.55
N ASN A 134 -0.67 -8.96 12.62
CA ASN A 134 -1.79 -8.75 11.70
C ASN A 134 -1.31 -8.49 10.27
N TYR A 135 -0.26 -7.67 10.12
CA TYR A 135 0.34 -7.31 8.84
C TYR A 135 0.95 -8.54 8.14
N PHE A 136 1.92 -9.20 8.77
CA PHE A 136 2.59 -10.36 8.18
C PHE A 136 1.69 -11.59 8.05
N GLY A 137 0.65 -11.72 8.89
CA GLY A 137 -0.36 -12.73 8.74
C GLY A 137 -1.10 -12.63 7.40
N ARG A 138 -1.24 -11.42 6.85
CA ARG A 138 -1.83 -11.14 5.54
C ARG A 138 -0.83 -11.19 4.39
N PHE A 139 0.41 -10.82 4.67
CA PHE A 139 1.48 -10.72 3.67
C PHE A 139 2.68 -11.62 4.02
N PRO A 140 2.50 -12.96 4.13
CA PRO A 140 3.57 -13.87 4.56
C PRO A 140 4.76 -13.91 3.59
N HIS A 141 4.56 -13.53 2.33
CA HIS A 141 5.62 -13.47 1.33
C HIS A 141 6.68 -12.37 1.62
N LEU A 142 6.38 -11.42 2.53
CA LEU A 142 7.36 -10.44 3.00
C LEU A 142 8.37 -11.03 3.99
N SER A 143 8.16 -12.28 4.48
CA SER A 143 9.10 -13.00 5.37
C SER A 143 9.47 -12.21 6.63
N GLU A 144 8.47 -11.53 7.22
CA GLU A 144 8.60 -10.67 8.42
C GLU A 144 9.62 -9.52 8.28
N ARG A 145 9.89 -9.09 7.03
CA ARG A 145 10.76 -7.94 6.75
C ARG A 145 9.94 -6.69 6.47
N LEU A 146 10.40 -5.56 7.04
CA LEU A 146 9.75 -4.25 6.87
C LEU A 146 10.29 -3.47 5.67
N TRP A 147 11.35 -3.96 5.04
CA TRP A 147 11.86 -3.51 3.74
C TRP A 147 12.12 -4.71 2.84
N ASN A 148 11.91 -4.54 1.55
CA ASN A 148 11.98 -5.62 0.60
C ASN A 148 12.34 -5.13 -0.80
N ALA A 149 12.74 -6.03 -1.70
CA ALA A 149 12.95 -5.72 -3.10
C ALA A 149 12.60 -6.92 -3.98
N PHE A 150 12.11 -6.63 -5.17
CA PHE A 150 11.79 -7.66 -6.17
C PHE A 150 12.02 -7.12 -7.59
N ARG A 151 12.05 -8.05 -8.54
CA ARG A 151 12.20 -7.75 -9.97
C ARG A 151 10.95 -8.14 -10.71
N PHE A 152 10.58 -7.31 -11.67
CA PHE A 152 9.53 -7.63 -12.62
C PHE A 152 9.88 -7.08 -14.00
N ARG A 153 10.09 -7.97 -14.99
CA ARG A 153 10.60 -7.60 -16.32
C ARG A 153 11.92 -6.80 -16.20
N SER A 154 11.97 -5.60 -16.80
CA SER A 154 13.14 -4.72 -16.78
C SER A 154 13.17 -3.74 -15.59
N VAL A 155 12.28 -3.93 -14.62
CA VAL A 155 12.16 -3.05 -13.44
C VAL A 155 12.58 -3.77 -12.18
N ALA A 156 13.36 -3.10 -11.34
CA ALA A 156 13.57 -3.47 -9.95
C ALA A 156 12.77 -2.51 -9.05
N VAL A 157 12.05 -3.05 -8.08
CA VAL A 157 11.29 -2.28 -7.09
C VAL A 157 11.91 -2.49 -5.72
N ILE A 158 12.25 -1.41 -5.03
CA ILE A 158 12.78 -1.39 -3.67
C ILE A 158 11.74 -0.73 -2.77
N LEU A 159 11.30 -1.44 -1.74
CA LEU A 159 10.36 -1.00 -0.73
C LEU A 159 11.11 -0.74 0.57
N LEU A 160 11.02 0.47 1.12
CA LEU A 160 11.74 0.90 2.32
C LEU A 160 10.78 1.26 3.45
N ASN A 161 11.21 1.06 4.67
CA ASN A 161 10.51 1.51 5.86
C ASN A 161 11.02 2.90 6.26
N SER A 162 10.20 3.92 6.09
CA SER A 162 10.52 5.30 6.44
C SER A 162 9.95 5.75 7.80
N ASN A 163 9.58 4.82 8.66
CA ASN A 163 9.17 5.10 10.04
C ASN A 163 10.42 5.09 10.95
N PHE A 164 11.33 6.02 10.76
CA PHE A 164 12.66 6.06 11.39
C PHE A 164 12.59 6.09 12.92
N GLU A 165 11.64 6.82 13.49
CA GLU A 165 11.44 6.86 14.94
C GLU A 165 11.00 5.51 15.56
N LYS A 166 10.65 4.53 14.73
CA LYS A 166 10.23 3.18 15.15
C LYS A 166 11.32 2.13 14.95
N LEU A 167 12.39 2.49 14.25
CA LEU A 167 13.58 1.66 14.07
C LEU A 167 14.59 1.96 15.17
N ASN A 168 15.29 0.94 15.65
CA ASN A 168 16.47 1.15 16.48
C ASN A 168 17.70 1.42 15.58
N GLU A 169 18.81 1.86 16.18
CA GLU A 169 20.03 2.22 15.44
C GLU A 169 20.54 1.08 14.55
N GLN A 170 20.50 -0.16 15.03
CA GLN A 170 20.93 -1.33 14.27
C GLN A 170 20.02 -1.60 13.07
N GLU A 171 18.70 -1.55 13.25
CA GLU A 171 17.73 -1.73 12.16
C GLU A 171 17.87 -0.65 11.09
N LEU A 172 18.16 0.58 11.51
CA LEU A 172 18.38 1.69 10.59
C LEU A 172 19.65 1.48 9.76
N GLU A 173 20.77 1.15 10.41
CA GLU A 173 22.04 0.86 9.75
C GLU A 173 21.90 -0.35 8.78
N GLU A 174 21.26 -1.43 9.22
CA GLU A 174 20.99 -2.60 8.40
C GLU A 174 20.14 -2.25 7.16
N GLN A 175 19.13 -1.39 7.29
CA GLN A 175 18.32 -0.94 6.15
C GLN A 175 19.12 -0.08 5.18
N ASP A 176 19.91 0.87 5.68
CA ASP A 176 20.72 1.78 4.86
C ASP A 176 21.77 1.00 4.05
N GLU A 177 22.50 0.09 4.70
CA GLU A 177 23.49 -0.77 4.03
C GLU A 177 22.83 -1.68 2.98
N TRP A 178 21.68 -2.29 3.34
CA TRP A 178 20.92 -3.14 2.44
C TRP A 178 20.39 -2.34 1.23
N TYR A 179 19.84 -1.15 1.46
CA TYR A 179 19.33 -0.28 0.42
C TYR A 179 20.43 0.09 -0.59
N GLN A 180 21.57 0.57 -0.12
CA GLN A 180 22.69 0.91 -0.96
C GLN A 180 23.24 -0.32 -1.70
N SER A 181 23.25 -1.49 -1.04
CA SER A 181 23.63 -2.75 -1.67
C SER A 181 22.69 -3.12 -2.81
N LYS A 182 21.38 -2.97 -2.64
CA LYS A 182 20.37 -3.24 -3.67
C LYS A 182 20.46 -2.27 -4.84
N LEU A 183 20.71 -1.00 -4.58
CA LEU A 183 20.93 -0.02 -5.64
C LEU A 183 22.14 -0.43 -6.51
N ARG A 184 23.27 -0.77 -5.89
CA ARG A 184 24.47 -1.23 -6.62
C ARG A 184 24.22 -2.53 -7.38
N GLU A 185 23.53 -3.51 -6.78
CA GLU A 185 23.16 -4.77 -7.42
C GLU A 185 22.37 -4.53 -8.69
N TYR A 186 21.29 -3.77 -8.62
CA TYR A 186 20.39 -3.51 -9.74
C TYR A 186 20.98 -2.57 -10.78
N GLU A 187 21.82 -1.62 -10.38
CA GLU A 187 22.57 -0.78 -11.32
C GLU A 187 23.51 -1.61 -12.18
N GLY A 188 24.18 -2.62 -11.61
CA GLY A 188 25.08 -3.53 -12.32
C GLY A 188 24.40 -4.60 -13.19
N GLU A 189 23.09 -4.81 -13.02
CA GLU A 189 22.35 -5.86 -13.72
C GLU A 189 21.82 -5.37 -15.07
N GLU A 190 22.30 -5.94 -16.20
CA GLU A 190 21.94 -5.50 -17.57
C GLU A 190 20.45 -5.65 -17.89
N SER A 191 19.77 -6.64 -17.29
CA SER A 191 18.34 -6.88 -17.48
C SER A 191 17.47 -5.81 -16.85
N ILE A 192 17.97 -5.10 -15.83
CA ILE A 192 17.27 -4.00 -15.18
C ILE A 192 17.57 -2.68 -15.89
N LYS A 193 16.51 -2.00 -16.34
CA LYS A 193 16.58 -0.70 -17.01
C LYS A 193 16.14 0.44 -16.09
N THR A 194 15.22 0.17 -15.17
CA THR A 194 14.71 1.18 -14.23
C THR A 194 14.62 0.61 -12.82
N ILE A 195 15.10 1.38 -11.85
CA ILE A 195 14.90 1.12 -10.42
C ILE A 195 13.85 2.09 -9.92
N ILE A 196 12.84 1.54 -9.25
CA ILE A 196 11.79 2.26 -8.56
C ILE A 196 12.01 2.10 -7.07
N VAL A 197 12.06 3.20 -6.34
CA VAL A 197 12.15 3.20 -4.88
C VAL A 197 10.83 3.67 -4.31
N CYS A 198 10.34 2.99 -3.28
CA CYS A 198 9.09 3.32 -2.61
C CYS A 198 9.32 3.38 -1.10
N CYS A 199 8.79 4.39 -0.44
CA CYS A 199 8.62 4.44 1.01
C CYS A 199 7.33 5.20 1.35
N HIS A 200 6.98 5.30 2.63
CA HIS A 200 5.73 5.96 3.01
C HIS A 200 5.88 7.49 3.04
N HIS A 201 6.85 8.02 3.77
CA HIS A 201 7.05 9.46 3.92
C HIS A 201 7.75 10.07 2.71
N PRO A 202 7.28 11.22 2.17
CA PRO A 202 7.85 11.82 0.98
C PRO A 202 9.09 12.68 1.31
N PRO A 203 10.13 12.70 0.46
CA PRO A 203 11.24 13.63 0.62
C PRO A 203 10.84 15.08 0.30
N PHE A 204 9.83 15.27 -0.55
CA PHE A 204 9.32 16.58 -0.97
C PHE A 204 7.80 16.59 -0.87
N THR A 205 7.23 17.66 -0.28
CA THR A 205 5.79 17.89 -0.26
C THR A 205 5.46 19.36 0.02
N ASN A 206 4.34 19.83 -0.51
CA ASN A 206 3.72 21.12 -0.22
C ASN A 206 2.51 20.97 0.74
N SER A 207 2.35 19.81 1.39
CA SER A 207 1.28 19.59 2.36
C SER A 207 1.36 20.59 3.52
N THR A 208 0.22 21.16 3.90
CA THR A 208 0.13 22.06 5.08
C THR A 208 0.15 21.29 6.40
N VAL A 209 0.08 19.96 6.36
CA VAL A 209 -0.08 19.09 7.53
C VAL A 209 1.24 18.40 7.87
N VAL A 210 1.88 17.75 6.90
CA VAL A 210 2.99 16.80 7.15
C VAL A 210 4.35 17.26 6.63
N LYS A 211 4.45 18.46 6.03
CA LYS A 211 5.72 18.95 5.45
C LYS A 211 6.88 19.11 6.46
N ASP A 212 6.52 19.27 7.73
CA ASP A 212 7.47 19.49 8.84
C ASP A 212 7.64 18.22 9.71
N ASP A 213 7.11 17.07 9.26
CA ASP A 213 7.29 15.80 9.95
C ASP A 213 8.75 15.37 9.89
N LYS A 214 9.26 14.87 11.01
CA LYS A 214 10.67 14.47 11.15
C LYS A 214 11.05 13.34 10.20
N ASP A 215 10.15 12.37 9.99
CA ASP A 215 10.38 11.27 9.05
C ASP A 215 10.53 11.77 7.60
N VAL A 216 9.89 12.89 7.23
CA VAL A 216 10.08 13.56 5.92
C VAL A 216 11.51 14.08 5.77
N GLU A 217 12.10 14.66 6.83
CA GLU A 217 13.49 15.09 6.83
C GLU A 217 14.45 13.91 6.75
N GLN A 218 14.19 12.85 7.54
CA GLN A 218 15.02 11.64 7.57
C GLN A 218 15.00 10.86 6.24
N VAL A 219 13.92 10.88 5.47
CA VAL A 219 13.92 10.32 4.10
C VAL A 219 14.94 11.03 3.21
N ARG A 220 15.08 12.36 3.34
CA ARG A 220 16.11 13.10 2.60
C ARG A 220 17.54 12.73 3.05
N GLU A 221 17.73 12.53 4.35
CA GLU A 221 19.05 12.20 4.91
C GLU A 221 19.49 10.78 4.51
N HIS A 222 18.60 9.79 4.59
CA HIS A 222 18.95 8.38 4.42
C HIS A 222 18.78 7.87 2.98
N PHE A 223 17.73 8.31 2.26
CA PHE A 223 17.37 7.66 0.99
C PHE A 223 17.60 8.53 -0.25
N LEU A 224 17.61 9.86 -0.12
CA LEU A 224 17.60 10.74 -1.29
C LEU A 224 18.93 10.69 -2.06
N GLU A 225 20.06 10.82 -1.38
CA GLU A 225 21.36 10.90 -2.07
C GLU A 225 21.72 9.59 -2.78
N PRO A 226 21.63 8.38 -2.14
CA PRO A 226 21.87 7.13 -2.83
C PRO A 226 20.96 6.91 -4.05
N PHE A 227 19.68 7.35 -3.97
CA PHE A 227 18.76 7.33 -5.10
C PHE A 227 19.23 8.24 -6.24
N CYS A 228 19.59 9.47 -5.90
CA CYS A 228 20.01 10.47 -6.90
C CYS A 228 21.31 10.10 -7.61
N GLU A 229 22.24 9.44 -6.92
CA GLU A 229 23.53 9.00 -7.47
C GLU A 229 23.43 7.74 -8.34
N THR A 230 22.33 6.97 -8.25
CA THR A 230 22.13 5.75 -9.01
C THR A 230 21.48 6.05 -10.36
N PRO A 231 22.16 5.90 -11.53
CA PRO A 231 21.64 6.30 -12.84
C PRO A 231 20.32 5.64 -13.23
N LYS A 232 20.13 4.32 -12.96
CA LYS A 232 18.89 3.59 -13.27
C LYS A 232 17.75 3.89 -12.28
N ALA A 233 18.01 4.48 -11.12
CA ALA A 233 16.97 4.90 -10.18
C ALA A 233 16.28 6.15 -10.73
N LYS A 234 15.04 6.02 -11.21
CA LYS A 234 14.32 7.06 -11.96
C LYS A 234 13.05 7.54 -11.26
N LEU A 235 12.40 6.66 -10.52
CA LEU A 235 11.09 6.89 -9.92
C LEU A 235 11.15 6.65 -8.41
N PHE A 236 10.70 7.65 -7.63
CA PHE A 236 10.57 7.55 -6.18
C PHE A 236 9.10 7.78 -5.81
N PHE A 237 8.42 6.75 -5.33
CA PHE A 237 6.99 6.82 -4.96
C PHE A 237 6.78 6.83 -3.47
N THR A 238 5.85 7.68 -3.01
CA THR A 238 5.51 7.82 -1.59
C THR A 238 4.00 7.98 -1.38
N GLY A 239 3.55 7.79 -0.13
CA GLY A 239 2.21 8.07 0.37
C GLY A 239 2.21 9.23 1.37
N HIS A 240 1.60 9.00 2.56
CA HIS A 240 1.56 9.86 3.75
C HIS A 240 0.82 11.19 3.57
N CYS A 241 1.11 11.90 2.50
CA CYS A 241 0.31 13.05 2.11
C CYS A 241 -0.89 12.52 1.32
N HIS A 242 -2.08 12.66 1.86
CA HIS A 242 -3.30 12.21 1.18
C HIS A 242 -3.64 13.12 0.00
N SER A 243 -2.72 13.16 -0.95
CA SER A 243 -2.73 14.03 -2.12
C SER A 243 -1.96 13.42 -3.27
N TYR A 244 -1.93 14.11 -4.40
CA TYR A 244 -1.01 13.85 -5.51
C TYR A 244 -0.09 15.05 -5.71
N GLU A 245 1.22 14.78 -5.75
CA GLU A 245 2.26 15.76 -6.10
C GLU A 245 3.31 15.08 -6.97
N HIS A 246 3.89 15.83 -7.91
CA HIS A 246 4.92 15.34 -8.81
C HIS A 246 6.08 16.34 -8.88
N PHE A 247 7.24 15.95 -8.39
CA PHE A 247 8.45 16.76 -8.37
C PHE A 247 9.51 16.18 -9.29
N ILE A 248 10.35 17.04 -9.87
CA ILE A 248 11.52 16.63 -10.64
C ILE A 248 12.75 17.25 -9.97
N GLU A 249 13.62 16.40 -9.46
CA GLU A 249 14.88 16.80 -8.85
C GLU A 249 16.04 16.01 -9.46
N ARG A 250 17.08 16.70 -9.92
CA ARG A 250 18.24 16.10 -10.62
C ARG A 250 17.85 15.15 -11.76
N GLY A 251 16.79 15.49 -12.50
CA GLY A 251 16.27 14.69 -13.61
C GLY A 251 15.57 13.39 -13.22
N LYS A 252 15.21 13.21 -11.93
CA LYS A 252 14.49 12.07 -11.41
C LYS A 252 13.11 12.50 -10.91
N HIS A 253 12.14 11.58 -10.94
CA HIS A 253 10.75 11.85 -10.60
C HIS A 253 10.43 11.38 -9.18
N PHE A 254 9.87 12.27 -8.39
CA PHE A 254 9.37 12.01 -7.03
C PHE A 254 7.86 12.20 -7.03
N ILE A 255 7.13 11.14 -6.73
CA ILE A 255 5.68 11.10 -6.82
C ILE A 255 5.08 10.82 -5.45
N VAL A 256 4.26 11.73 -4.97
CA VAL A 256 3.37 11.46 -3.84
C VAL A 256 2.05 10.92 -4.41
N SER A 257 1.62 9.76 -3.97
CA SER A 257 0.41 9.08 -4.43
C SER A 257 -0.39 8.52 -3.25
N GLY A 258 -0.92 9.42 -2.41
CA GLY A 258 -1.73 9.12 -1.24
C GLY A 258 -3.24 9.20 -1.49
N GLY A 259 -3.69 8.89 -2.70
CA GLY A 259 -5.08 9.04 -3.13
C GLY A 259 -5.98 7.83 -2.88
N GLY A 260 -5.56 6.85 -2.08
CA GLY A 260 -6.27 5.59 -1.88
C GLY A 260 -7.57 5.66 -1.06
N GLY A 261 -7.89 6.80 -0.46
CA GLY A 261 -9.14 6.99 0.29
C GLY A 261 -8.98 7.56 1.70
N GLY A 262 -7.77 7.85 2.15
CA GLY A 262 -7.52 8.63 3.36
C GLY A 262 -8.16 10.03 3.27
N PRO A 263 -8.37 10.73 4.40
CA PRO A 263 -8.97 12.07 4.39
C PRO A 263 -7.99 13.06 3.74
N ARG A 264 -8.39 13.67 2.63
CA ARG A 264 -7.51 14.51 1.81
C ARG A 264 -6.84 15.63 2.61
N GLN A 265 -5.61 15.93 2.28
CA GLN A 265 -4.81 16.99 2.91
C GLN A 265 -4.70 18.20 1.97
N LYS A 266 -4.66 19.37 2.59
CA LYS A 266 -4.54 20.64 1.87
C LYS A 266 -3.08 20.86 1.46
N LEU A 267 -2.88 21.26 0.19
CA LEU A 267 -1.59 21.65 -0.36
C LEU A 267 -1.44 23.18 -0.46
N VAL A 268 -0.22 23.66 -0.36
CA VAL A 268 0.16 25.01 -0.76
C VAL A 268 0.41 25.01 -2.27
N VAL A 269 -0.57 25.44 -3.05
CA VAL A 269 -0.48 25.44 -4.53
C VAL A 269 0.01 26.77 -5.11
N ASP A 270 0.02 27.84 -4.31
CA ASP A 270 0.51 29.16 -4.70
C ASP A 270 2.02 29.10 -5.01
N PRO A 271 2.48 29.38 -6.26
CA PRO A 271 3.89 29.29 -6.63
C PRO A 271 4.82 30.18 -5.80
N GLN A 272 4.31 31.24 -5.16
CA GLN A 272 5.10 32.15 -4.32
C GLN A 272 5.24 31.65 -2.88
N LYS A 273 4.46 30.66 -2.45
CA LYS A 273 4.38 30.17 -1.09
C LYS A 273 4.75 28.69 -0.92
N ARG A 274 4.65 27.92 -2.01
CA ARG A 274 4.99 26.48 -1.99
C ARG A 274 6.49 26.29 -1.72
N SER A 275 6.85 25.22 -1.04
CA SER A 275 8.24 24.88 -0.74
C SER A 275 8.97 24.28 -1.94
N TYR A 276 8.25 23.52 -2.78
CA TYR A 276 8.81 22.78 -3.91
C TYR A 276 7.96 23.01 -5.17
N GLU A 277 8.58 22.95 -6.35
CA GLU A 277 7.89 23.08 -7.61
C GLU A 277 7.16 21.78 -7.96
N ASP A 278 5.84 21.77 -7.79
CA ASP A 278 4.96 20.68 -8.22
C ASP A 278 4.65 20.85 -9.72
N THR A 279 5.01 19.85 -10.54
CA THR A 279 4.76 19.86 -11.98
C THR A 279 3.29 19.62 -12.30
N TYR A 280 2.56 18.93 -11.42
CA TYR A 280 1.13 18.75 -11.57
C TYR A 280 0.36 19.97 -11.08
N ARG A 281 -0.51 20.48 -11.95
CA ARG A 281 -1.33 21.66 -11.65
C ARG A 281 -2.76 21.25 -11.32
N GLY A 282 -3.04 21.03 -10.04
CA GLY A 282 -4.37 20.76 -9.52
C GLY A 282 -4.78 21.74 -8.42
N GLY A 283 -5.96 21.52 -7.83
CA GLY A 283 -6.46 22.31 -6.69
C GLY A 283 -5.70 22.06 -5.38
N GLU A 284 -6.06 22.78 -4.30
CA GLU A 284 -5.48 22.59 -2.96
C GLU A 284 -5.77 21.21 -2.37
N TYR A 285 -6.89 20.58 -2.77
CA TYR A 285 -7.24 19.19 -2.47
C TYR A 285 -7.21 18.41 -3.77
N ARG A 286 -6.45 17.33 -3.81
CA ARG A 286 -6.32 16.46 -4.99
C ARG A 286 -7.43 15.41 -5.00
N GLU A 287 -7.80 14.97 -6.19
CA GLU A 287 -8.77 13.90 -6.39
C GLU A 287 -8.23 12.56 -5.91
N PHE A 288 -9.13 11.64 -5.54
CA PHE A 288 -8.75 10.25 -5.26
C PHE A 288 -8.21 9.59 -6.52
N HIS A 289 -7.13 8.83 -6.37
CA HIS A 289 -6.36 8.32 -7.51
C HIS A 289 -5.48 7.13 -7.14
N PHE A 290 -4.90 6.55 -8.15
CA PHE A 290 -3.75 5.67 -8.10
C PHE A 290 -2.78 5.98 -9.25
N CYS A 291 -1.53 5.53 -9.16
CA CYS A 291 -0.56 5.62 -10.24
C CYS A 291 -0.49 4.28 -10.98
N LYS A 292 -0.69 4.32 -12.30
CA LYS A 292 -0.52 3.20 -13.21
C LYS A 292 0.80 3.37 -13.97
N VAL A 293 1.65 2.36 -13.90
CA VAL A 293 2.94 2.35 -14.62
C VAL A 293 2.84 1.31 -15.74
N VAL A 294 2.94 1.76 -16.97
CA VAL A 294 2.79 0.95 -18.18
C VAL A 294 4.17 0.72 -18.81
N PHE A 295 4.50 -0.52 -19.11
CA PHE A 295 5.70 -0.85 -19.88
C PHE A 295 5.47 -0.48 -21.36
N LEU A 296 6.28 0.43 -21.84
CA LEU A 296 6.55 0.64 -23.25
C LEU A 296 7.79 -0.18 -23.63
N ASP A 297 8.21 -0.15 -24.90
CA ASP A 297 9.31 -1.03 -25.35
C ASP A 297 10.57 -0.91 -24.47
N GLU A 298 11.15 0.29 -24.35
CA GLU A 298 12.36 0.56 -23.55
C GLU A 298 12.15 1.61 -22.45
N SER A 299 10.91 2.01 -22.18
CA SER A 299 10.56 3.06 -21.25
C SER A 299 9.33 2.70 -20.42
N LEU A 300 9.06 3.51 -19.43
CA LEU A 300 7.87 3.40 -18.59
C LEU A 300 7.01 4.65 -18.76
N GLN A 301 5.71 4.48 -18.97
CA GLN A 301 4.74 5.56 -18.89
C GLN A 301 4.07 5.51 -17.52
N VAL A 302 4.12 6.62 -16.82
CA VAL A 302 3.44 6.79 -15.51
C VAL A 302 2.20 7.62 -15.74
N GLN A 303 1.06 7.14 -15.25
CA GLN A 303 -0.24 7.78 -15.34
C GLN A 303 -0.86 7.92 -13.95
N MET A 304 -1.20 9.11 -13.53
CA MET A 304 -2.08 9.34 -12.38
C MET A 304 -3.52 9.21 -12.85
N VAL A 305 -4.16 8.11 -12.48
CA VAL A 305 -5.55 7.80 -12.83
C VAL A 305 -6.46 8.24 -11.69
N LYS A 306 -7.28 9.24 -11.92
CA LYS A 306 -8.12 9.89 -10.91
C LYS A 306 -9.61 9.74 -11.18
N ILE A 307 -10.40 9.79 -10.12
CA ILE A 307 -11.86 9.83 -10.19
C ILE A 307 -12.37 11.24 -9.86
N ASP A 308 -13.44 11.66 -10.53
CA ASP A 308 -14.07 12.96 -10.27
C ASP A 308 -14.71 13.02 -8.87
N GLU A 309 -15.00 14.22 -8.38
CA GLU A 309 -15.62 14.47 -7.07
C GLU A 309 -16.98 13.76 -6.91
N ALA A 310 -17.68 13.50 -8.00
CA ALA A 310 -18.95 12.78 -8.01
C ALA A 310 -18.80 11.25 -8.03
N LEU A 311 -17.55 10.74 -8.03
CA LEU A 311 -17.18 9.33 -8.09
C LEU A 311 -17.80 8.58 -9.28
N ARG A 312 -17.84 9.21 -10.47
CA ARG A 312 -18.47 8.68 -11.67
C ARG A 312 -17.55 8.46 -12.86
N TYR A 313 -16.56 9.35 -13.02
CA TYR A 313 -15.73 9.36 -14.22
C TYR A 313 -14.26 9.29 -13.89
N TRP A 314 -13.58 8.31 -14.49
CA TRP A 314 -12.14 8.16 -14.42
C TRP A 314 -11.46 8.91 -15.56
N SER A 315 -10.32 9.53 -15.27
CA SER A 315 -9.50 10.22 -16.25
C SER A 315 -8.02 10.19 -15.84
N VAL A 316 -7.13 10.42 -16.80
CA VAL A 316 -5.71 10.64 -16.52
C VAL A 316 -5.52 12.10 -16.15
N GLY A 317 -4.97 12.33 -14.95
CA GLY A 317 -4.70 13.69 -14.44
C GLY A 317 -3.30 14.18 -14.74
N ASP A 318 -2.32 13.27 -14.64
CA ASP A 318 -0.91 13.51 -14.98
C ASP A 318 -0.37 12.32 -15.76
N GLU A 319 0.53 12.59 -16.70
CA GLU A 319 1.15 11.55 -17.52
C GLU A 319 2.55 11.98 -17.95
N PHE A 320 3.52 11.09 -17.80
CA PHE A 320 4.90 11.30 -18.26
C PHE A 320 5.59 9.98 -18.59
N VAL A 321 6.70 10.07 -19.34
CA VAL A 321 7.51 8.90 -19.76
C VAL A 321 8.90 9.00 -19.15
N VAL A 322 9.40 7.85 -18.70
CA VAL A 322 10.74 7.68 -18.12
C VAL A 322 11.50 6.65 -18.95
N SER A 323 12.68 7.03 -19.44
CA SER A 323 13.58 6.21 -20.26
C SER A 323 14.84 5.83 -19.51
#